data_5b503d31f53196b8f56a93540bc6feee
#
_entry.id   5b503d31f53196b8f56a93540bc6feee
#
_cell.length_a   1.000
_cell.length_b   1.000
_cell.length_c   1.000
_cell.angle_alpha   90.00
_cell.angle_beta   90.00
_cell.angle_gamma   90.00
#
_symmetry.space_group_name_H-M   'P 1'
#
loop_
_entity.id
_entity.type
_entity.pdbx_description
1 polymer ?
#
loop_
_entity_poly.entity_id
_entity_poly.type
_entity_poly.pdbx_seq_one_letter_code
_entity_poly.pdbx_strand_id
1 'polypeptide(L)'
;MTLLLLAGLVFAGIGGTRLLHIYLTSTGRQAADVPSKQDYPVRGVDLSYYQGNIDWDVLASQDVDFCFIKATEGVDHNDSQFAQNWQTAQAAKIYVGAYHFFRFENTGKEQAENFIRTVPVTENTLPPVIDVELYESLGGSMPDTGTARQNLQEMLDLLEAHYGVKPILYAAPNTYRAYVKSFAEDYPIWISNYYYKPYFDWTFWQYTDSGELEGYDGYQTHIDLNVYAGSMDEFRPVSYTHLRAHETDSYL
;
A
#
# COMPACT_ATOMS: atom_id res chain seq x y z
N MET A 1 38.25 -12.52 -23.13
CA MET A 1 37.19 -12.60 -24.16
C MET A 1 35.88 -12.52 -23.37
N THR A 2 35.49 -11.28 -23.07
CA THR A 2 34.47 -10.97 -22.10
C THR A 2 33.70 -9.78 -22.64
N LEU A 3 32.63 -10.04 -23.35
CA LEU A 3 31.73 -8.98 -23.83
C LEU A 3 30.34 -9.56 -23.99
N LEU A 4 29.61 -9.63 -22.88
CA LEU A 4 28.16 -9.89 -22.85
C LEU A 4 27.60 -9.46 -21.47
N LEU A 5 27.66 -8.18 -21.18
CA LEU A 5 27.03 -7.62 -19.98
C LEU A 5 26.81 -6.13 -20.15
N LEU A 6 25.88 -5.72 -21.02
CA LEU A 6 25.33 -4.36 -21.01
C LEU A 6 24.17 -4.24 -22.03
N ALA A 7 23.20 -5.16 -21.90
CA ALA A 7 21.91 -4.97 -22.57
C ALA A 7 20.84 -5.55 -21.63
N GLY A 8 20.31 -4.74 -20.73
CA GLY A 8 19.28 -5.21 -19.84
C GLY A 8 18.97 -4.25 -18.68
N LEU A 9 19.01 -2.96 -18.91
CA LEU A 9 18.61 -1.97 -17.90
C LEU A 9 17.54 -1.03 -18.42
N VAL A 10 16.48 -1.56 -18.99
CA VAL A 10 15.23 -0.82 -19.22
C VAL A 10 14.08 -1.81 -19.22
N PHE A 11 13.79 -2.40 -18.11
CA PHE A 11 12.49 -2.98 -17.76
C PHE A 11 12.33 -2.89 -16.25
N ALA A 12 12.10 -1.67 -15.77
CA ALA A 12 11.72 -1.42 -14.39
C ALA A 12 10.20 -1.22 -14.32
N GLY A 13 9.49 -2.30 -14.59
CA GLY A 13 8.13 -2.53 -14.18
C GLY A 13 8.12 -3.80 -13.32
N ILE A 14 7.01 -4.17 -12.78
CA ILE A 14 6.78 -5.35 -11.92
C ILE A 14 7.57 -6.62 -12.36
N GLY A 15 7.82 -6.78 -13.67
CA GLY A 15 8.67 -7.84 -14.23
C GLY A 15 10.16 -7.70 -13.92
N GLY A 16 10.70 -6.49 -13.78
CA GLY A 16 12.14 -6.30 -13.54
C GLY A 16 12.54 -6.59 -12.10
N THR A 17 11.70 -6.25 -11.14
CA THR A 17 11.90 -6.58 -9.74
C THR A 17 11.78 -8.08 -9.50
N ARG A 18 10.81 -8.75 -10.14
CA ARG A 18 10.68 -10.22 -10.10
C ARG A 18 11.89 -10.94 -10.72
N LEU A 19 12.39 -10.50 -11.86
CA LEU A 19 13.57 -11.10 -12.49
C LEU A 19 14.83 -10.91 -11.65
N LEU A 20 15.00 -9.76 -11.01
CA LEU A 20 16.11 -9.52 -10.12
C LEU A 20 15.97 -10.31 -8.81
N HIS A 21 14.76 -10.43 -8.27
CA HIS A 21 14.47 -11.27 -7.11
C HIS A 21 14.75 -12.75 -7.42
N ILE A 22 14.26 -13.29 -8.54
CA ILE A 22 14.58 -14.66 -9.02
C ILE A 22 16.09 -14.83 -9.21
N TYR A 23 16.78 -13.86 -9.77
CA TYR A 23 18.23 -13.92 -9.96
C TYR A 23 18.97 -13.93 -8.61
N LEU A 24 18.57 -13.07 -7.66
CA LEU A 24 19.20 -12.99 -6.34
C LEU A 24 18.91 -14.24 -5.50
N THR A 25 17.69 -14.80 -5.56
CA THR A 25 17.35 -16.05 -4.88
C THR A 25 18.04 -17.27 -5.51
N SER A 26 18.12 -17.33 -6.84
CA SER A 26 18.81 -18.42 -7.56
C SER A 26 20.33 -18.40 -7.37
N THR A 27 20.91 -17.24 -7.03
CA THR A 27 22.35 -17.09 -6.74
C THR A 27 22.70 -17.24 -5.26
N GLY A 28 21.72 -17.61 -4.42
CA GLY A 28 21.92 -17.78 -2.96
C GLY A 28 22.19 -16.46 -2.19
N ARG A 29 21.96 -15.31 -2.84
CA ARG A 29 21.92 -14.03 -2.14
C ARG A 29 20.52 -13.92 -1.53
N GLN A 30 20.42 -14.24 -0.24
CA GLN A 30 19.18 -14.03 0.51
C GLN A 30 18.65 -12.60 0.27
N ALA A 31 17.34 -12.50 0.08
CA ALA A 31 16.67 -11.20 0.26
C ALA A 31 17.13 -10.66 1.61
N ALA A 32 17.75 -9.50 1.57
CA ALA A 32 18.36 -8.92 2.73
C ALA A 32 17.32 -8.66 3.77
N ASP A 33 17.22 -8.57 4.88
CA ASP A 33 16.37 -8.05 5.95
C ASP A 33 14.90 -8.49 5.92
N VAL A 34 14.62 -9.79 6.08
CA VAL A 34 13.25 -10.20 6.51
C VAL A 34 13.05 -9.65 7.93
N PRO A 35 12.06 -8.76 8.15
CA PRO A 35 11.86 -8.15 9.46
C PRO A 35 11.49 -9.20 10.51
N SER A 36 12.21 -9.20 11.64
CA SER A 36 11.93 -10.13 12.73
C SER A 36 10.61 -9.73 13.44
N LYS A 37 9.90 -10.72 13.98
CA LYS A 37 8.69 -10.46 14.77
C LYS A 37 8.99 -9.70 16.08
N GLN A 38 10.21 -9.83 16.59
CA GLN A 38 10.63 -9.12 17.79
C GLN A 38 10.79 -7.61 17.54
N ASP A 39 11.35 -7.24 16.39
CA ASP A 39 11.58 -5.82 16.03
C ASP A 39 10.33 -5.18 15.44
N TYR A 40 9.49 -5.98 14.73
CA TYR A 40 8.28 -5.53 14.05
C TYR A 40 7.11 -6.45 14.42
N PRO A 41 6.51 -6.24 15.60
CA PRO A 41 5.47 -7.14 16.12
C PRO A 41 4.13 -7.00 15.37
N VAL A 42 3.86 -5.88 14.73
CA VAL A 42 2.61 -5.61 13.98
C VAL A 42 2.84 -5.92 12.50
N ARG A 43 2.15 -6.93 12.02
CA ARG A 43 2.34 -7.49 10.68
C ARG A 43 1.05 -7.47 9.90
N GLY A 44 1.16 -7.34 8.59
CA GLY A 44 -0.02 -7.30 7.74
C GLY A 44 0.27 -7.73 6.31
N VAL A 45 -0.78 -7.67 5.53
CA VAL A 45 -0.76 -8.00 4.10
C VAL A 45 -1.37 -6.85 3.31
N ASP A 46 -1.13 -6.83 2.01
CA ASP A 46 -1.99 -6.10 1.09
C ASP A 46 -2.44 -7.02 -0.04
N LEU A 47 -3.63 -6.74 -0.54
CA LEU A 47 -4.30 -7.62 -1.49
C LEU A 47 -5.30 -6.86 -2.38
N SER A 48 -5.68 -7.53 -3.44
CA SER A 48 -6.70 -7.09 -4.39
C SER A 48 -7.52 -8.30 -4.86
N TYR A 49 -8.35 -8.13 -5.88
CA TYR A 49 -9.10 -9.24 -6.49
C TYR A 49 -8.20 -10.39 -7.00
N TYR A 50 -6.91 -10.17 -7.14
CA TYR A 50 -5.94 -11.18 -7.58
C TYR A 50 -5.80 -12.35 -6.60
N GLN A 51 -6.03 -12.13 -5.33
CA GLN A 51 -5.99 -13.16 -4.28
C GLN A 51 -7.29 -13.98 -4.22
N GLY A 52 -8.33 -13.61 -4.99
CA GLY A 52 -9.59 -14.35 -5.04
C GLY A 52 -10.43 -14.25 -3.77
N ASN A 53 -11.04 -15.39 -3.36
CA ASN A 53 -11.77 -15.44 -2.11
C ASN A 53 -10.80 -15.61 -0.94
N ILE A 54 -11.06 -14.88 0.14
CA ILE A 54 -10.21 -14.90 1.34
C ILE A 54 -10.95 -15.61 2.48
N ASP A 55 -10.31 -16.62 3.06
CA ASP A 55 -10.66 -17.16 4.37
C ASP A 55 -9.91 -16.35 5.44
N TRP A 56 -10.60 -15.33 5.94
CA TRP A 56 -10.00 -14.36 6.87
C TRP A 56 -9.65 -14.97 8.23
N ASP A 57 -10.34 -16.03 8.69
CA ASP A 57 -9.99 -16.72 9.94
C ASP A 57 -8.67 -17.47 9.80
N VAL A 58 -8.45 -18.10 8.64
CA VAL A 58 -7.19 -18.76 8.32
C VAL A 58 -6.07 -17.71 8.18
N LEU A 59 -6.31 -16.64 7.45
CA LEU A 59 -5.31 -15.59 7.24
C LEU A 59 -4.91 -14.90 8.55
N ALA A 60 -5.88 -14.53 9.40
CA ALA A 60 -5.64 -13.92 10.71
C ALA A 60 -4.85 -14.83 11.67
N SER A 61 -4.99 -16.15 11.55
CA SER A 61 -4.26 -17.11 12.39
C SER A 61 -2.75 -17.17 12.11
N GLN A 62 -2.29 -16.52 11.04
CA GLN A 62 -0.90 -16.51 10.58
C GLN A 62 -0.17 -15.19 10.89
N ASP A 63 -0.46 -14.57 12.03
CA ASP A 63 0.15 -13.31 12.46
C ASP A 63 -0.17 -12.10 11.54
N VAL A 64 -1.39 -12.03 11.03
CA VAL A 64 -1.88 -10.90 10.24
C VAL A 64 -2.75 -10.02 11.12
N ASP A 65 -2.23 -8.86 11.52
CA ASP A 65 -2.92 -7.87 12.35
C ASP A 65 -3.69 -6.86 11.50
N PHE A 66 -3.18 -6.54 10.30
CA PHE A 66 -3.79 -5.55 9.40
C PHE A 66 -3.75 -5.98 7.92
N CYS A 67 -4.62 -5.36 7.14
CA CYS A 67 -4.67 -5.56 5.70
C CYS A 67 -4.98 -4.25 4.97
N PHE A 68 -4.19 -3.93 3.94
CA PHE A 68 -4.58 -2.93 2.95
C PHE A 68 -5.24 -3.60 1.74
N ILE A 69 -6.46 -3.16 1.41
CA ILE A 69 -7.31 -3.77 0.39
C ILE A 69 -7.45 -2.79 -0.78
N LYS A 70 -7.17 -3.25 -2.01
CA LYS A 70 -7.44 -2.43 -3.20
C LYS A 70 -8.92 -2.08 -3.25
N ALA A 71 -9.21 -0.77 -3.34
CA ALA A 71 -10.57 -0.29 -3.48
C ALA A 71 -10.84 0.22 -4.88
N THR A 72 -9.97 1.10 -5.37
CA THR A 72 -10.19 1.81 -6.64
C THR A 72 -8.88 2.02 -7.39
N GLU A 73 -9.01 2.35 -8.68
CA GLU A 73 -7.93 2.77 -9.55
C GLU A 73 -8.45 3.83 -10.52
N GLY A 74 -7.71 4.92 -10.69
CA GLY A 74 -8.11 5.99 -11.58
C GLY A 74 -9.51 6.54 -11.26
N VAL A 75 -10.25 6.94 -12.28
CA VAL A 75 -11.50 7.69 -12.10
C VAL A 75 -12.76 6.84 -11.97
N ASP A 76 -12.72 5.57 -12.39
CA ASP A 76 -13.92 4.73 -12.53
C ASP A 76 -13.73 3.22 -12.26
N HIS A 77 -12.49 2.76 -12.09
CA HIS A 77 -12.26 1.35 -11.80
C HIS A 77 -12.38 1.08 -10.29
N ASN A 78 -13.21 0.08 -9.96
CA ASN A 78 -13.39 -0.41 -8.59
C ASN A 78 -12.98 -1.89 -8.53
N ASP A 79 -12.23 -2.26 -7.49
CA ASP A 79 -11.85 -3.66 -7.28
C ASP A 79 -13.09 -4.51 -6.99
N SER A 80 -13.24 -5.60 -7.72
CA SER A 80 -14.45 -6.44 -7.67
C SER A 80 -14.64 -7.18 -6.34
N GLN A 81 -13.56 -7.36 -5.56
CA GLN A 81 -13.59 -8.05 -4.27
C GLN A 81 -13.57 -7.07 -3.08
N PHE A 82 -13.43 -5.76 -3.34
CA PHE A 82 -13.27 -4.78 -2.27
C PHE A 82 -14.38 -4.85 -1.22
N ALA A 83 -15.64 -4.74 -1.64
CA ALA A 83 -16.77 -4.66 -0.71
C ALA A 83 -16.88 -5.91 0.19
N GLN A 84 -16.65 -7.09 -0.38
CA GLN A 84 -16.64 -8.34 0.36
C GLN A 84 -15.47 -8.40 1.33
N ASN A 85 -14.24 -8.15 0.85
CA ASN A 85 -13.03 -8.20 1.67
C ASN A 85 -13.08 -7.17 2.80
N TRP A 86 -13.56 -5.94 2.52
CA TRP A 86 -13.72 -4.89 3.52
C TRP A 86 -14.60 -5.31 4.70
N GLN A 87 -15.73 -5.96 4.40
CA GLN A 87 -16.67 -6.40 5.42
C GLN A 87 -16.19 -7.63 6.20
N THR A 88 -15.65 -8.62 5.47
CA THR A 88 -15.29 -9.91 6.07
C THR A 88 -14.00 -9.85 6.87
N ALA A 89 -13.00 -9.04 6.45
CA ALA A 89 -11.79 -8.80 7.23
C ALA A 89 -12.07 -8.14 8.58
N GLN A 90 -12.96 -7.13 8.60
CA GLN A 90 -13.37 -6.49 9.86
C GLN A 90 -14.09 -7.47 10.81
N ALA A 91 -14.93 -8.36 10.26
CA ALA A 91 -15.58 -9.40 11.05
C ALA A 91 -14.56 -10.37 11.70
N ALA A 92 -13.44 -10.64 11.03
CA ALA A 92 -12.31 -11.41 11.55
C ALA A 92 -11.37 -10.59 12.47
N LYS A 93 -11.72 -9.33 12.78
CA LYS A 93 -10.97 -8.42 13.66
C LYS A 93 -9.58 -8.01 13.12
N ILE A 94 -9.39 -8.07 11.83
CA ILE A 94 -8.22 -7.51 11.16
C ILE A 94 -8.46 -6.00 10.99
N TYR A 95 -7.45 -5.18 11.28
CA TYR A 95 -7.50 -3.76 10.98
C TYR A 95 -7.39 -3.56 9.46
N VAL A 96 -8.38 -2.94 8.84
CA VAL A 96 -8.42 -2.77 7.39
C VAL A 96 -8.12 -1.33 6.99
N GLY A 97 -7.37 -1.16 5.91
CA GLY A 97 -7.20 0.07 5.17
C GLY A 97 -7.55 -0.14 3.71
N ALA A 98 -7.99 0.90 3.03
CA ALA A 98 -8.26 0.85 1.61
C ALA A 98 -7.19 1.60 0.83
N TYR A 99 -6.77 1.07 -0.33
CA TYR A 99 -5.87 1.80 -1.20
C TYR A 99 -6.46 2.10 -2.56
N HIS A 100 -6.04 3.25 -3.11
CA HIS A 100 -6.33 3.73 -4.45
C HIS A 100 -5.07 3.65 -5.30
N PHE A 101 -5.12 2.95 -6.43
CA PHE A 101 -4.03 2.95 -7.40
C PHE A 101 -4.09 4.23 -8.25
N PHE A 102 -3.09 5.11 -8.03
CA PHE A 102 -3.05 6.44 -8.63
C PHE A 102 -2.66 6.39 -10.11
N ARG A 103 -3.49 6.99 -10.96
CA ARG A 103 -3.24 7.11 -12.39
C ARG A 103 -2.75 8.52 -12.72
N PHE A 104 -1.53 8.63 -13.24
CA PHE A 104 -0.87 9.92 -13.50
C PHE A 104 -1.57 10.77 -14.56
N GLU A 105 -2.34 10.17 -15.46
CA GLU A 105 -3.11 10.84 -16.50
C GLU A 105 -4.43 11.44 -16.01
N ASN A 106 -4.85 11.15 -14.79
CA ASN A 106 -6.11 11.63 -14.24
C ASN A 106 -5.90 12.78 -13.26
N THR A 107 -6.94 13.61 -13.07
CA THR A 107 -6.92 14.65 -12.04
C THR A 107 -7.02 14.05 -10.63
N GLY A 108 -6.42 14.72 -9.64
CA GLY A 108 -6.51 14.30 -8.25
C GLY A 108 -7.95 14.29 -7.75
N LYS A 109 -8.74 15.27 -8.18
CA LYS A 109 -10.15 15.38 -7.82
C LYS A 109 -10.99 14.20 -8.28
N GLU A 110 -10.92 13.82 -9.55
CA GLU A 110 -11.73 12.71 -10.08
C GLU A 110 -11.36 11.38 -9.41
N GLN A 111 -10.09 11.17 -9.12
CA GLN A 111 -9.61 9.99 -8.40
C GLN A 111 -10.07 9.98 -6.94
N ALA A 112 -9.98 11.13 -6.24
CA ALA A 112 -10.52 11.26 -4.89
C ALA A 112 -12.03 11.00 -4.84
N GLU A 113 -12.79 11.53 -5.80
CA GLU A 113 -14.24 11.29 -5.91
C GLU A 113 -14.56 9.80 -6.12
N ASN A 114 -13.77 9.08 -6.93
CA ASN A 114 -13.94 7.64 -7.12
C ASN A 114 -13.70 6.89 -5.80
N PHE A 115 -12.62 7.20 -5.10
CA PHE A 115 -12.29 6.57 -3.82
C PHE A 115 -13.35 6.85 -2.74
N ILE A 116 -13.76 8.11 -2.57
CA ILE A 116 -14.76 8.54 -1.57
C ILE A 116 -16.12 7.87 -1.80
N ARG A 117 -16.53 7.68 -3.06
CA ARG A 117 -17.78 6.96 -3.37
C ARG A 117 -17.74 5.48 -3.00
N THR A 118 -16.55 4.89 -2.99
CA THR A 118 -16.34 3.44 -2.85
C THR A 118 -16.02 3.03 -1.42
N VAL A 119 -15.22 3.83 -0.70
CA VAL A 119 -14.70 3.50 0.62
C VAL A 119 -15.49 4.22 1.70
N PRO A 120 -16.25 3.49 2.54
CA PRO A 120 -17.01 4.12 3.61
C PRO A 120 -16.11 4.59 4.75
N VAL A 121 -16.51 5.65 5.44
CA VAL A 121 -15.91 6.03 6.71
C VAL A 121 -16.42 5.07 7.79
N THR A 122 -15.52 4.26 8.35
CA THR A 122 -15.85 3.28 9.41
C THR A 122 -14.85 3.39 10.56
N GLU A 123 -15.33 3.08 11.76
CA GLU A 123 -14.47 3.04 12.96
C GLU A 123 -13.47 1.87 12.88
N ASN A 124 -12.32 2.03 13.51
CA ASN A 124 -11.26 1.01 13.57
C ASN A 124 -10.66 0.63 12.20
N THR A 125 -10.70 1.54 11.25
CA THR A 125 -10.02 1.38 9.97
C THR A 125 -8.72 2.18 9.95
N LEU A 126 -7.81 1.80 9.07
CA LEU A 126 -6.58 2.54 8.82
C LEU A 126 -6.87 3.74 7.91
N PRO A 127 -6.02 4.77 7.91
CA PRO A 127 -6.16 5.89 6.99
C PRO A 127 -6.22 5.44 5.52
N PRO A 128 -6.87 6.21 4.63
CA PRO A 128 -6.85 5.94 3.20
C PRO A 128 -5.43 5.95 2.65
N VAL A 129 -5.17 5.12 1.66
CA VAL A 129 -3.86 5.02 1.02
C VAL A 129 -3.93 5.47 -0.43
N ILE A 130 -2.97 6.28 -0.86
CA ILE A 130 -2.73 6.57 -2.27
C ILE A 130 -1.47 5.81 -2.70
N ASP A 131 -1.64 4.88 -3.63
CA ASP A 131 -0.60 4.04 -4.19
C ASP A 131 -0.01 4.70 -5.44
N VAL A 132 1.23 5.20 -5.31
CA VAL A 132 1.94 5.97 -6.34
C VAL A 132 3.01 5.12 -7.00
N GLU A 133 2.61 4.34 -7.99
CA GLU A 133 3.50 3.44 -8.73
C GLU A 133 3.51 3.71 -10.24
N LEU A 134 4.58 3.28 -10.91
CA LEU A 134 4.63 3.27 -12.37
C LEU A 134 3.95 2.00 -12.89
N TYR A 135 3.25 2.12 -14.02
CA TYR A 135 2.52 1.02 -14.65
C TYR A 135 2.86 0.89 -16.14
N GLU A 136 2.57 -0.26 -16.72
CA GLU A 136 3.01 -0.63 -18.07
C GLU A 136 2.57 0.35 -19.17
N SER A 137 1.34 0.88 -19.08
CA SER A 137 0.83 1.81 -20.10
C SER A 137 1.56 3.15 -20.17
N LEU A 138 2.41 3.49 -19.19
CA LEU A 138 3.32 4.62 -19.26
C LEU A 138 4.49 4.39 -20.23
N GLY A 139 4.66 3.16 -20.74
CA GLY A 139 5.71 2.82 -21.71
C GLY A 139 7.14 3.07 -21.21
N GLY A 140 7.35 3.01 -19.89
CA GLY A 140 8.63 3.29 -19.24
C GLY A 140 8.97 4.78 -19.07
N SER A 141 8.06 5.68 -19.46
CA SER A 141 8.24 7.11 -19.28
C SER A 141 7.90 7.55 -17.86
N MET A 142 8.69 8.46 -17.30
CA MET A 142 8.36 9.09 -16.04
C MET A 142 7.36 10.24 -16.29
N PRO A 143 6.18 10.24 -15.67
CA PRO A 143 5.24 11.36 -15.74
C PRO A 143 5.87 12.68 -15.26
N ASP A 144 5.37 13.81 -15.80
CA ASP A 144 5.82 15.13 -15.37
C ASP A 144 5.62 15.34 -13.87
N THR A 145 6.71 15.65 -13.18
CA THR A 145 6.71 15.75 -11.72
C THR A 145 5.81 16.86 -11.20
N GLY A 146 5.72 17.98 -11.92
CA GLY A 146 4.89 19.12 -11.52
C GLY A 146 3.40 18.76 -11.56
N THR A 147 2.95 18.24 -12.68
CA THR A 147 1.56 17.79 -12.87
C THR A 147 1.20 16.66 -11.93
N ALA A 148 2.09 15.67 -11.78
CA ALA A 148 1.86 14.54 -10.87
C ALA A 148 1.68 14.99 -9.43
N ARG A 149 2.54 15.89 -8.93
CA ARG A 149 2.45 16.43 -7.56
C ARG A 149 1.21 17.32 -7.37
N GLN A 150 0.82 18.08 -8.37
CA GLN A 150 -0.41 18.89 -8.31
C GLN A 150 -1.64 17.98 -8.14
N ASN A 151 -1.77 16.94 -8.96
CA ASN A 151 -2.88 15.99 -8.88
C ASN A 151 -2.83 15.19 -7.58
N LEU A 152 -1.63 14.81 -7.12
CA LEU A 152 -1.45 14.10 -5.86
C LEU A 152 -1.85 14.97 -4.67
N GLN A 153 -1.47 16.26 -4.64
CA GLN A 153 -1.88 17.20 -3.58
C GLN A 153 -3.39 17.40 -3.56
N GLU A 154 -4.00 17.59 -4.73
CA GLU A 154 -5.46 17.72 -4.83
C GLU A 154 -6.19 16.50 -4.25
N MET A 155 -5.70 15.29 -4.55
CA MET A 155 -6.26 14.06 -3.99
C MET A 155 -6.04 13.96 -2.47
N LEU A 156 -4.83 14.27 -1.99
CA LEU A 156 -4.50 14.27 -0.56
C LEU A 156 -5.43 15.20 0.23
N ASP A 157 -5.60 16.45 -0.24
CA ASP A 157 -6.43 17.46 0.43
C ASP A 157 -7.90 17.01 0.51
N LEU A 158 -8.44 16.43 -0.56
CA LEU A 158 -9.81 15.97 -0.61
C LEU A 158 -10.05 14.74 0.29
N LEU A 159 -9.11 13.80 0.31
CA LEU A 159 -9.20 12.63 1.19
C LEU A 159 -9.03 13.03 2.66
N GLU A 160 -8.07 13.90 3.00
CA GLU A 160 -7.89 14.39 4.36
C GLU A 160 -9.15 15.14 4.85
N ALA A 161 -9.74 15.99 4.00
CA ALA A 161 -10.97 16.71 4.33
C ALA A 161 -12.17 15.77 4.56
N HIS A 162 -12.27 14.68 3.78
CA HIS A 162 -13.40 13.74 3.88
C HIS A 162 -13.26 12.77 5.05
N TYR A 163 -12.06 12.20 5.23
CA TYR A 163 -11.81 11.17 6.25
C TYR A 163 -11.33 11.75 7.59
N GLY A 164 -10.92 13.04 7.63
CA GLY A 164 -10.47 13.71 8.85
C GLY A 164 -9.09 13.28 9.34
N VAL A 165 -8.35 12.53 8.54
CA VAL A 165 -6.99 12.05 8.84
C VAL A 165 -6.11 12.16 7.60
N LYS A 166 -4.81 12.32 7.81
CA LYS A 166 -3.84 12.34 6.71
C LYS A 166 -3.79 10.99 6.00
N PRO A 167 -3.95 10.94 4.67
CA PRO A 167 -3.74 9.72 3.90
C PRO A 167 -2.31 9.20 4.03
N ILE A 168 -2.15 7.90 3.83
CA ILE A 168 -0.85 7.24 3.71
C ILE A 168 -0.45 7.28 2.23
N LEU A 169 0.83 7.56 1.97
CA LEU A 169 1.41 7.48 0.63
C LEU A 169 2.21 6.19 0.50
N TYR A 170 1.74 5.27 -0.35
CA TYR A 170 2.53 4.12 -0.77
C TYR A 170 3.34 4.46 -2.01
N ALA A 171 4.60 4.03 -2.04
CA ALA A 171 5.48 4.21 -3.18
C ALA A 171 6.61 3.17 -3.22
N ALA A 172 7.05 2.84 -4.43
CA ALA A 172 8.33 2.17 -4.65
C ALA A 172 9.51 3.19 -4.55
N PRO A 173 10.77 2.77 -4.38
CA PRO A 173 11.89 3.69 -4.16
C PRO A 173 12.11 4.73 -5.26
N ASN A 174 11.77 4.40 -6.51
CA ASN A 174 11.86 5.31 -7.65
C ASN A 174 10.78 6.40 -7.62
N THR A 175 9.52 6.01 -7.41
CA THR A 175 8.37 6.92 -7.32
C THR A 175 8.40 7.75 -6.04
N TYR A 176 8.84 7.15 -4.92
CA TYR A 176 9.12 7.91 -3.70
C TYR A 176 10.09 9.08 -3.95
N ARG A 177 11.23 8.82 -4.60
CA ARG A 177 12.22 9.87 -4.89
C ARG A 177 11.70 10.94 -5.86
N ALA A 178 10.90 10.54 -6.85
CA ALA A 178 10.42 11.44 -7.90
C ALA A 178 9.24 12.30 -7.43
N TYR A 179 8.27 11.71 -6.75
CA TYR A 179 6.98 12.33 -6.51
C TYR A 179 6.68 12.64 -5.04
N VAL A 180 7.21 11.84 -4.10
CA VAL A 180 6.81 11.90 -2.68
C VAL A 180 7.84 12.63 -1.83
N LYS A 181 9.13 12.26 -1.92
CA LYS A 181 10.20 12.84 -1.11
C LYS A 181 10.25 14.36 -1.26
N SER A 182 10.39 15.07 -0.15
CA SER A 182 10.42 16.55 -0.07
C SER A 182 9.16 17.26 -0.58
N PHE A 183 8.12 16.51 -0.90
CA PHE A 183 6.82 17.04 -1.28
C PHE A 183 5.78 16.79 -0.19
N ALA A 184 5.78 15.60 0.38
CA ALA A 184 4.77 15.13 1.33
C ALA A 184 5.42 14.63 2.64
N GLU A 185 6.36 15.41 3.20
CA GLU A 185 7.13 15.05 4.40
C GLU A 185 6.25 14.84 5.65
N ASP A 186 5.09 15.49 5.69
CA ASP A 186 4.15 15.39 6.81
C ASP A 186 3.17 14.22 6.72
N TYR A 187 3.19 13.46 5.62
CA TYR A 187 2.29 12.32 5.41
C TYR A 187 2.95 11.01 5.82
N PRO A 188 2.19 10.06 6.40
CA PRO A 188 2.70 8.72 6.68
C PRO A 188 3.14 8.02 5.38
N ILE A 189 4.29 7.36 5.42
CA ILE A 189 4.86 6.68 4.25
C ILE A 189 4.75 5.17 4.42
N TRP A 190 4.19 4.51 3.41
CA TRP A 190 4.28 3.08 3.20
C TRP A 190 5.19 2.82 1.99
N ILE A 191 6.34 2.22 2.24
CA ILE A 191 7.38 2.02 1.22
C ILE A 191 7.54 0.56 0.86
N SER A 192 7.59 0.22 -0.43
CA SER A 192 8.01 -1.10 -0.86
C SER A 192 9.53 -1.14 -1.04
N ASN A 193 10.18 -2.12 -0.42
CA ASN A 193 11.57 -2.42 -0.70
C ASN A 193 11.88 -3.87 -0.31
N TYR A 194 12.12 -4.71 -1.30
CA TYR A 194 12.29 -6.15 -1.15
C TYR A 194 13.74 -6.59 -0.95
N TYR A 195 14.70 -5.63 -0.88
CA TYR A 195 16.13 -5.94 -0.85
C TYR A 195 16.80 -5.56 0.44
N TYR A 196 16.32 -4.50 1.10
CA TYR A 196 16.89 -3.98 2.35
C TYR A 196 15.89 -3.13 3.11
N LYS A 197 16.08 -3.04 4.42
CA LYS A 197 15.31 -2.11 5.27
C LYS A 197 15.50 -0.68 4.77
N PRO A 198 14.42 0.10 4.56
CA PRO A 198 14.53 1.51 4.20
C PRO A 198 15.32 2.31 5.26
N TYR A 199 16.18 3.21 4.81
CA TYR A 199 17.12 3.98 5.66
C TYR A 199 16.59 5.39 6.04
N PHE A 200 15.33 5.66 5.77
CA PHE A 200 14.61 6.87 6.14
C PHE A 200 13.36 6.52 6.96
N ASP A 201 12.71 7.51 7.55
CA ASP A 201 11.51 7.28 8.36
C ASP A 201 10.33 6.83 7.49
N TRP A 202 9.69 5.75 7.90
CA TRP A 202 8.53 5.15 7.26
C TRP A 202 7.54 4.67 8.33
N THR A 203 6.27 4.57 7.94
CA THR A 203 5.20 4.07 8.81
C THR A 203 4.94 2.60 8.57
N PHE A 204 4.88 2.21 7.29
CA PHE A 204 4.73 0.82 6.86
C PHE A 204 5.83 0.45 5.86
N TRP A 205 6.23 -0.80 5.89
CA TRP A 205 7.22 -1.36 4.96
C TRP A 205 6.69 -2.65 4.37
N GLN A 206 6.46 -2.65 3.05
CA GLN A 206 6.22 -3.86 2.26
C GLN A 206 7.59 -4.46 1.93
N TYR A 207 7.91 -5.57 2.59
CA TYR A 207 9.24 -6.16 2.51
C TYR A 207 9.35 -7.32 1.53
N THR A 208 8.22 -7.84 1.00
CA THR A 208 8.19 -8.85 -0.05
C THR A 208 6.85 -8.83 -0.80
N ASP A 209 6.91 -9.13 -2.10
CA ASP A 209 5.78 -9.41 -3.00
C ASP A 209 5.59 -10.92 -3.23
N SER A 210 6.28 -11.74 -2.48
CA SER A 210 6.38 -13.18 -2.70
C SER A 210 6.14 -13.96 -1.41
N GLY A 211 5.29 -13.41 -0.52
CA GLY A 211 4.87 -14.08 0.71
C GLY A 211 4.00 -15.30 0.42
N GLU A 212 4.16 -16.33 1.25
CA GLU A 212 3.36 -17.56 1.18
C GLU A 212 2.57 -17.68 2.48
N LEU A 213 1.27 -17.46 2.39
CA LEU A 213 0.30 -17.67 3.46
C LEU A 213 -0.83 -18.56 2.93
N GLU A 214 -1.61 -19.12 3.83
CA GLU A 214 -2.82 -19.87 3.50
C GLU A 214 -4.06 -18.98 3.62
N GLY A 215 -5.18 -19.38 3.03
CA GLY A 215 -6.47 -18.72 3.18
C GLY A 215 -6.88 -17.84 2.02
N TYR A 216 -6.32 -18.02 0.81
CA TYR A 216 -6.79 -17.38 -0.42
C TYR A 216 -6.71 -18.34 -1.61
N ASP A 217 -7.59 -18.17 -2.60
CA ASP A 217 -7.77 -19.12 -3.71
C ASP A 217 -7.66 -18.49 -5.10
N GLY A 218 -7.15 -17.27 -5.19
CA GLY A 218 -6.98 -16.56 -6.45
C GLY A 218 -5.89 -17.14 -7.36
N TYR A 219 -5.76 -16.56 -8.54
CA TYR A 219 -4.73 -16.98 -9.48
C TYR A 219 -3.33 -16.47 -9.13
N GLN A 220 -3.20 -15.48 -8.27
CA GLN A 220 -1.94 -15.09 -7.70
C GLN A 220 -1.67 -15.95 -6.45
N THR A 221 -0.57 -16.70 -6.51
CA THR A 221 -0.19 -17.69 -5.47
C THR A 221 0.64 -17.09 -4.34
N HIS A 222 0.95 -15.80 -4.42
CA HIS A 222 1.73 -15.05 -3.44
C HIS A 222 0.92 -13.85 -2.94
N ILE A 223 1.24 -13.41 -1.74
CA ILE A 223 0.64 -12.25 -1.11
C ILE A 223 1.75 -11.30 -0.62
N ASP A 224 1.50 -10.02 -0.69
CA ASP A 224 2.43 -9.00 -0.26
C ASP A 224 2.45 -8.91 1.27
N LEU A 225 3.66 -8.94 1.88
CA LEU A 225 3.81 -8.91 3.32
C LEU A 225 4.39 -7.57 3.79
N ASN A 226 3.79 -7.09 4.88
CA ASN A 226 4.04 -5.78 5.43
C ASN A 226 4.36 -5.82 6.92
N VAL A 227 5.06 -4.79 7.38
CA VAL A 227 5.22 -4.50 8.80
C VAL A 227 4.95 -3.03 9.09
N TYR A 228 4.48 -2.76 10.30
CA TYR A 228 4.38 -1.42 10.86
C TYR A 228 5.65 -1.06 11.64
N ALA A 229 6.07 0.22 11.63
CA ALA A 229 7.32 0.68 12.21
C ALA A 229 7.36 0.66 13.74
N GLY A 230 6.21 0.55 14.40
CA GLY A 230 6.08 0.66 15.86
C GLY A 230 5.49 -0.56 16.54
N SER A 231 5.12 -0.37 17.80
CA SER A 231 4.45 -1.36 18.61
C SER A 231 2.93 -1.42 18.33
N MET A 232 2.26 -2.45 18.85
CA MET A 232 0.79 -2.58 18.77
C MET A 232 0.07 -1.41 19.50
N ASP A 233 0.65 -0.88 20.56
CA ASP A 233 0.05 0.25 21.29
C ASP A 233 0.12 1.55 20.48
N GLU A 234 1.19 1.75 19.68
CA GLU A 234 1.32 2.87 18.77
C GLU A 234 0.48 2.68 17.49
N PHE A 235 0.22 1.43 17.09
CA PHE A 235 -0.58 1.12 15.92
C PHE A 235 -2.08 1.41 16.12
N ARG A 236 -2.62 1.16 17.31
CA ARG A 236 -4.04 1.38 17.61
C ARG A 236 -4.53 2.82 17.38
N PRO A 237 -3.78 3.88 17.74
CA PRO A 237 -4.16 5.26 17.45
C PRO A 237 -4.10 5.64 15.96
N VAL A 238 -3.40 4.89 15.13
CA VAL A 238 -3.40 5.08 13.67
C VAL A 238 -4.74 4.68 13.04
N SER A 239 -5.56 3.92 13.76
CA SER A 239 -6.93 3.61 13.37
C SER A 239 -7.90 4.72 13.81
N TYR A 240 -8.99 4.94 13.05
CA TYR A 240 -9.97 6.04 13.22
C TYR A 240 -10.71 6.15 14.58
N THR A 241 -10.22 5.60 15.67
CA THR A 241 -10.93 5.58 16.97
C THR A 241 -11.13 6.93 17.64
N HIS A 242 -10.50 8.02 17.18
CA HIS A 242 -10.50 9.30 17.89
C HIS A 242 -11.39 10.41 17.31
N LEU A 243 -12.09 10.20 16.19
CA LEU A 243 -12.82 11.28 15.53
C LEU A 243 -14.19 11.64 16.17
N ARG A 244 -14.76 10.82 17.07
CA ARG A 244 -16.05 11.10 17.72
C ARG A 244 -15.99 11.81 19.06
N ALA A 245 -14.81 12.03 19.65
CA ALA A 245 -14.71 12.68 20.95
C ALA A 245 -14.96 14.20 20.93
N HIS A 246 -14.96 14.84 19.77
CA HIS A 246 -15.10 16.29 19.62
C HIS A 246 -16.49 16.79 19.17
N GLU A 247 -17.39 15.91 18.71
CA GLU A 247 -18.72 16.35 18.26
C GLU A 247 -19.81 16.36 19.35
N THR A 248 -19.56 15.78 20.53
CA THR A 248 -20.58 15.72 21.61
C THR A 248 -20.50 16.85 22.63
N ASP A 249 -19.46 17.68 22.61
CA ASP A 249 -19.30 18.76 23.60
C ASP A 249 -19.77 20.15 23.13
N SER A 250 -20.38 20.29 21.97
CA SER A 250 -20.83 21.59 21.46
C SER A 250 -22.35 21.86 21.54
N TYR A 251 -23.13 21.00 22.23
CA TYR A 251 -24.54 21.22 22.49
C TYR A 251 -24.88 20.93 23.97
N LEU A 252 -24.43 21.80 24.86
CA LEU A 252 -25.07 22.07 26.18
C LEU A 252 -24.97 23.56 26.52
#